data_da1d209af915ea3146c38b48aafee79b
#
_entry.id   da1d209af915ea3146c38b48aafee79b
#
_cell.length_a   1.000
_cell.length_b   1.000
_cell.length_c   1.000
_cell.angle_alpha   90.00
_cell.angle_beta   90.00
_cell.angle_gamma   90.00
#
_symmetry.space_group_name_H-M   'P 1'
#
loop_
_entity.id
_entity.type
_entity.pdbx_description
1 polymer ?
#
loop_
_entity_poly.entity_id
_entity_poly.type
_entity_poly.pdbx_seq_one_letter_code
_entity_poly.pdbx_strand_id
1 'polypeptide(L)'
;MPVTGSASASASGSASASGSEARPDADPARIRIGNASGFYGDRFAAMREMLEGGELDVLTGDYLAELTMLILGRDRLRDPRLGYARTFLRQLEDCLGLALEKGVAIVANAGGLNPAGLAAAIGDLAARLGLDPKIGYVHGDDLLPRAPELGYGDVVAANAYLGGWGIAACLQAGANVVVTGRVTDASLVVGPAAAHFGWELTDFDAIAGAMAAGHVIECGAQATGGNYAFFTEIADLRHPGFPIAEIFADGSSVITKHPGTGGAVTVGTVTAQLLYEVAGPRYPGPDATLRLDSVQLRQDGPDRVAISGVRGEPAPPTLKVSLNSLGGYRNQVEFVLTGLDIEAKARLVREQLAAALPAGVEWELARTDHADAPTEEAASATLRCVARGSDATAIGRAFSGAAVELALASYPGFHMTAPPGEAQPYGVFTAGYLDRAQVRQIAVLPAGESVEVPDVATTVLASAGPAATGPAIPAEFAGPGEWAGSGPVRRVPLGAVAGARSGDKGGDANIGVWARNAAAWPWLASTLTVGKLRELLPEAAGLPVTRHLLPNLGAVNFVIEGLLGQGVAAAARFDPQAKAVGEWLRSRYLDVPEALLAGVQGSSPGITP
;
A
#
# COMPACT_ATOMS: atom_id res chain seq x y z
N MET A 1 -38.49 71.99 34.53
CA MET A 1 -37.31 71.63 35.34
C MET A 1 -37.62 70.45 36.22
N PRO A 2 -36.77 69.42 36.40
CA PRO A 2 -35.48 69.17 35.80
C PRO A 2 -35.34 67.73 35.19
N VAL A 3 -34.41 67.71 34.31
CA VAL A 3 -33.22 66.81 34.13
C VAL A 3 -33.46 65.32 34.03
N THR A 4 -33.23 64.85 32.85
CA THR A 4 -33.15 63.47 32.39
C THR A 4 -31.75 62.89 32.57
N GLY A 5 -31.65 61.66 33.07
CA GLY A 5 -30.44 60.87 33.05
C GLY A 5 -30.59 59.63 32.11
N SER A 6 -29.82 59.58 31.04
CA SER A 6 -29.75 58.44 30.14
C SER A 6 -28.73 57.43 30.65
N ALA A 7 -29.16 56.21 30.83
CA ALA A 7 -28.24 55.05 31.06
C ALA A 7 -28.20 54.21 29.79
N SER A 8 -27.02 54.12 29.19
CA SER A 8 -26.69 53.19 28.08
C SER A 8 -26.44 51.81 28.64
N ALA A 9 -27.24 50.85 28.23
CA ALA A 9 -27.01 49.43 28.50
C ALA A 9 -26.20 48.83 27.34
N SER A 10 -24.99 48.45 27.62
CA SER A 10 -24.16 47.61 26.72
C SER A 10 -24.59 46.14 26.87
N ALA A 11 -25.18 45.60 25.82
CA ALA A 11 -25.44 44.17 25.72
C ALA A 11 -24.18 43.45 25.24
N SER A 12 -23.51 42.73 26.15
CA SER A 12 -22.49 41.75 25.81
C SER A 12 -23.18 40.43 25.41
N GLY A 13 -23.26 40.19 24.10
CA GLY A 13 -23.68 38.88 23.58
C GLY A 13 -22.55 37.86 23.75
N SER A 14 -22.71 36.97 24.70
CA SER A 14 -21.90 35.75 24.77
C SER A 14 -22.39 34.80 23.69
N ALA A 15 -21.55 34.59 22.67
CA ALA A 15 -21.72 33.48 21.73
C ALA A 15 -21.49 32.16 22.49
N SER A 16 -22.57 31.44 22.74
CA SER A 16 -22.49 30.06 23.20
C SER A 16 -21.96 29.20 22.05
N ALA A 17 -20.71 28.69 22.18
CA ALA A 17 -20.24 27.62 21.37
C ALA A 17 -21.17 26.41 21.56
N SER A 18 -21.87 26.02 20.50
CA SER A 18 -22.60 24.77 20.46
C SER A 18 -21.58 23.64 20.50
N GLY A 19 -21.30 23.08 21.65
CA GLY A 19 -20.51 21.87 21.82
C GLY A 19 -21.19 20.75 21.03
N SER A 20 -20.41 20.06 20.18
CA SER A 20 -20.83 18.79 19.62
C SER A 20 -21.10 17.86 20.80
N GLU A 21 -22.28 17.25 20.86
CA GLU A 21 -22.56 16.22 21.84
C GLU A 21 -21.59 15.06 21.61
N ALA A 22 -20.57 14.97 22.46
CA ALA A 22 -19.63 13.86 22.49
C ALA A 22 -20.42 12.56 22.76
N ARG A 23 -20.04 11.50 22.08
CA ARG A 23 -20.58 10.16 22.28
C ARG A 23 -20.46 9.80 23.76
N PRO A 24 -21.53 9.38 24.47
CA PRO A 24 -21.50 9.18 25.93
C PRO A 24 -20.54 8.06 26.39
N ASP A 25 -20.06 7.19 25.48
CA ASP A 25 -19.21 6.04 25.77
C ASP A 25 -17.82 6.08 25.10
N ALA A 26 -17.43 7.20 24.45
CA ALA A 26 -16.09 7.32 23.88
C ALA A 26 -15.05 7.42 24.99
N ASP A 27 -14.05 6.52 24.98
CA ASP A 27 -12.89 6.60 25.87
C ASP A 27 -12.03 7.80 25.45
N PRO A 28 -11.97 8.90 26.21
CA PRO A 28 -11.20 10.08 25.80
C PRO A 28 -9.68 9.81 25.75
N ALA A 29 -9.23 8.68 26.28
CA ALA A 29 -7.81 8.31 26.30
C ALA A 29 -7.34 7.64 25.00
N ARG A 30 -8.24 7.16 24.15
CA ARG A 30 -7.89 6.47 22.90
C ARG A 30 -8.98 6.66 21.84
N ILE A 31 -8.58 6.51 20.57
CA ILE A 31 -9.49 6.38 19.43
C ILE A 31 -9.28 5.02 18.76
N ARG A 32 -10.37 4.34 18.41
CA ARG A 32 -10.36 3.03 17.71
C ARG A 32 -10.70 3.23 16.23
N ILE A 33 -9.70 3.06 15.38
CA ILE A 33 -9.81 3.26 13.93
C ILE A 33 -9.66 1.90 13.25
N GLY A 34 -10.76 1.38 12.67
CA GLY A 34 -10.75 0.17 11.85
C GLY A 34 -10.50 0.48 10.38
N ASN A 35 -9.97 -0.48 9.63
CA ASN A 35 -9.91 -0.40 8.17
C ASN A 35 -10.84 -1.46 7.55
N ALA A 36 -11.49 -1.15 6.43
CA ALA A 36 -12.40 -2.04 5.72
C ALA A 36 -12.02 -2.25 4.24
N SER A 37 -10.93 -1.65 3.77
CA SER A 37 -10.46 -1.79 2.39
C SER A 37 -9.00 -1.37 2.28
N GLY A 38 -8.19 -2.17 1.60
CA GLY A 38 -6.80 -1.83 1.26
C GLY A 38 -6.62 -1.58 -0.25
N PHE A 39 -7.66 -1.77 -1.08
CA PHE A 39 -7.63 -1.44 -2.51
C PHE A 39 -9.05 -1.47 -3.12
N TYR A 40 -9.22 -0.94 -4.35
CA TYR A 40 -10.51 -0.79 -5.04
C TYR A 40 -11.33 -2.09 -5.19
N GLY A 41 -10.69 -3.25 -5.23
CA GLY A 41 -11.29 -4.57 -5.39
C GLY A 41 -11.30 -5.44 -4.14
N ASP A 42 -11.13 -4.86 -2.96
CA ASP A 42 -11.07 -5.61 -1.70
C ASP A 42 -12.43 -6.23 -1.31
N ARG A 43 -12.44 -7.01 -0.25
CA ARG A 43 -13.60 -7.79 0.21
C ARG A 43 -14.81 -6.88 0.47
N PHE A 44 -15.86 -7.06 -0.33
CA PHE A 44 -17.05 -6.20 -0.27
C PHE A 44 -17.71 -6.19 1.11
N ALA A 45 -17.80 -7.36 1.76
CA ALA A 45 -18.43 -7.51 3.06
C ALA A 45 -17.62 -6.89 4.23
N ALA A 46 -16.35 -6.52 4.00
CA ALA A 46 -15.47 -6.06 5.08
C ALA A 46 -16.01 -4.85 5.84
N MET A 47 -16.66 -3.90 5.16
CA MET A 47 -17.28 -2.74 5.82
C MET A 47 -18.34 -3.17 6.85
N ARG A 48 -19.23 -4.08 6.46
CA ARG A 48 -20.26 -4.62 7.37
C ARG A 48 -19.62 -5.44 8.50
N GLU A 49 -18.67 -6.32 8.17
CA GLU A 49 -17.96 -7.16 9.15
C GLU A 49 -17.27 -6.31 10.23
N MET A 50 -16.66 -5.20 9.83
CA MET A 50 -16.01 -4.29 10.77
C MET A 50 -17.00 -3.53 11.64
N LEU A 51 -18.13 -3.09 11.09
CA LEU A 51 -19.17 -2.42 11.86
C LEU A 51 -19.89 -3.37 12.83
N GLU A 52 -20.11 -4.62 12.45
CA GLU A 52 -20.79 -5.62 13.29
C GLU A 52 -19.86 -6.27 14.33
N GLY A 53 -18.56 -6.34 14.04
CA GLY A 53 -17.59 -7.12 14.81
C GLY A 53 -17.26 -6.57 16.21
N GLY A 54 -17.54 -5.29 16.48
CA GLY A 54 -17.27 -4.67 17.77
C GLY A 54 -17.28 -3.15 17.72
N GLU A 55 -16.73 -2.54 18.77
CA GLU A 55 -16.66 -1.08 18.92
C GLU A 55 -15.61 -0.48 18.01
N LEU A 56 -15.98 0.60 17.33
CA LEU A 56 -15.13 1.47 16.54
C LEU A 56 -15.60 2.92 16.70
N ASP A 57 -14.67 3.87 16.64
CA ASP A 57 -14.99 5.29 16.55
C ASP A 57 -14.99 5.74 15.08
N VAL A 58 -14.04 5.21 14.29
CA VAL A 58 -13.90 5.52 12.87
C VAL A 58 -13.64 4.23 12.08
N LEU A 59 -14.23 4.15 10.90
CA LEU A 59 -13.95 3.12 9.91
C LEU A 59 -13.34 3.76 8.67
N THR A 60 -12.10 3.38 8.34
CA THR A 60 -11.40 3.86 7.16
C THR A 60 -11.53 2.88 5.99
N GLY A 61 -11.29 3.37 4.79
CA GLY A 61 -11.16 2.55 3.60
C GLY A 61 -10.22 3.19 2.60
N ASP A 62 -9.17 2.47 2.23
CA ASP A 62 -8.30 2.84 1.13
C ASP A 62 -8.78 2.17 -0.16
N TYR A 63 -9.10 3.00 -1.16
CA TYR A 63 -9.58 2.58 -2.47
C TYR A 63 -8.64 3.00 -3.59
N LEU A 64 -7.54 3.69 -3.28
CA LEU A 64 -6.69 4.31 -4.29
C LEU A 64 -5.29 3.70 -4.28
N ALA A 65 -4.95 3.14 -5.43
CA ALA A 65 -3.59 2.81 -5.82
C ALA A 65 -3.28 3.49 -7.16
N GLU A 66 -2.04 3.42 -7.59
CA GLU A 66 -1.59 4.01 -8.85
C GLU A 66 -2.42 3.53 -10.05
N LEU A 67 -2.71 2.23 -10.11
CA LEU A 67 -3.58 1.64 -11.15
C LEU A 67 -5.04 2.10 -11.02
N THR A 68 -5.54 2.29 -9.81
CA THR A 68 -6.91 2.75 -9.58
C THR A 68 -7.13 4.15 -10.14
N MET A 69 -6.16 5.07 -9.97
CA MET A 69 -6.24 6.43 -10.53
C MET A 69 -6.38 6.41 -12.05
N LEU A 70 -5.72 5.48 -12.75
CA LEU A 70 -5.89 5.28 -14.19
C LEU A 70 -7.30 4.79 -14.55
N ILE A 71 -7.84 3.82 -13.78
CA ILE A 71 -9.20 3.30 -13.99
C ILE A 71 -10.22 4.42 -13.82
N LEU A 72 -10.13 5.20 -12.75
CA LEU A 72 -11.02 6.32 -12.47
C LEU A 72 -10.88 7.43 -13.51
N GLY A 73 -9.67 7.68 -14.02
CA GLY A 73 -9.42 8.61 -15.13
C GLY A 73 -10.16 8.20 -16.40
N ARG A 74 -10.12 6.93 -16.77
CA ARG A 74 -10.87 6.38 -17.90
C ARG A 74 -12.39 6.49 -17.70
N ASP A 75 -12.89 6.25 -16.49
CA ASP A 75 -14.31 6.40 -16.19
C ASP A 75 -14.74 7.87 -16.32
N ARG A 76 -13.95 8.82 -15.81
CA ARG A 76 -14.20 10.26 -15.92
C ARG A 76 -14.16 10.77 -17.37
N LEU A 77 -13.29 10.22 -18.22
CA LEU A 77 -13.25 10.55 -19.64
C LEU A 77 -14.53 10.10 -20.39
N ARG A 78 -15.19 9.02 -19.94
CA ARG A 78 -16.45 8.53 -20.51
C ARG A 78 -17.66 9.30 -19.97
N ASP A 79 -17.68 9.60 -18.68
CA ASP A 79 -18.72 10.37 -18.01
C ASP A 79 -18.07 11.27 -16.95
N PRO A 80 -18.05 12.60 -17.14
CA PRO A 80 -17.44 13.55 -16.20
C PRO A 80 -18.03 13.52 -14.77
N ARG A 81 -19.20 12.93 -14.58
CA ARG A 81 -19.83 12.76 -13.26
C ARG A 81 -19.19 11.61 -12.45
N LEU A 82 -18.48 10.70 -13.12
CA LEU A 82 -17.77 9.59 -12.51
C LEU A 82 -16.35 10.04 -12.08
N GLY A 83 -15.46 9.09 -11.82
CA GLY A 83 -14.09 9.33 -11.36
C GLY A 83 -13.91 9.04 -9.86
N TYR A 84 -14.87 8.40 -9.22
CA TYR A 84 -14.82 7.92 -7.85
C TYR A 84 -15.07 6.41 -7.74
N ALA A 85 -14.73 5.81 -6.61
CA ALA A 85 -14.86 4.37 -6.37
C ALA A 85 -16.33 3.97 -6.16
N ARG A 86 -16.98 3.46 -7.21
CA ARG A 86 -18.39 3.03 -7.15
C ARG A 86 -18.63 1.87 -6.19
N THR A 87 -17.64 1.03 -5.93
CA THR A 87 -17.74 -0.05 -4.96
C THR A 87 -18.01 0.49 -3.56
N PHE A 88 -17.34 1.60 -3.17
CA PHE A 88 -17.58 2.25 -1.90
C PHE A 88 -19.04 2.72 -1.75
N LEU A 89 -19.60 3.36 -2.78
CA LEU A 89 -21.00 3.81 -2.75
C LEU A 89 -21.98 2.63 -2.56
N ARG A 90 -21.69 1.48 -3.19
CA ARG A 90 -22.48 0.25 -3.01
C ARG A 90 -22.34 -0.34 -1.61
N GLN A 91 -21.15 -0.27 -1.02
CA GLN A 91 -20.94 -0.70 0.37
C GLN A 91 -21.69 0.20 1.35
N LEU A 92 -21.74 1.51 1.09
CA LEU A 92 -22.53 2.46 1.89
C LEU A 92 -24.03 2.19 1.80
N GLU A 93 -24.56 1.74 0.65
CA GLU A 93 -25.97 1.36 0.52
C GLU A 93 -26.36 0.29 1.55
N ASP A 94 -25.46 -0.66 1.83
CA ASP A 94 -25.67 -1.71 2.81
C ASP A 94 -25.34 -1.31 4.25
N CYS A 95 -24.45 -0.31 4.46
CA CYS A 95 -23.79 -0.11 5.75
C CYS A 95 -24.00 1.28 6.36
N LEU A 96 -24.45 2.29 5.59
CA LEU A 96 -24.56 3.67 6.08
C LEU A 96 -25.48 3.78 7.30
N GLY A 97 -26.65 3.14 7.26
CA GLY A 97 -27.58 3.15 8.39
C GLY A 97 -26.98 2.54 9.66
N LEU A 98 -26.27 1.42 9.51
CA LEU A 98 -25.58 0.75 10.62
C LEU A 98 -24.45 1.63 11.21
N ALA A 99 -23.67 2.30 10.36
CA ALA A 99 -22.61 3.19 10.81
C ALA A 99 -23.17 4.36 11.62
N LEU A 100 -24.27 4.97 11.14
CA LEU A 100 -24.95 6.07 11.84
C LEU A 100 -25.56 5.61 13.17
N GLU A 101 -26.22 4.43 13.20
CA GLU A 101 -26.78 3.85 14.42
C GLU A 101 -25.71 3.62 15.48
N LYS A 102 -24.55 3.11 15.07
CA LYS A 102 -23.40 2.86 15.96
C LYS A 102 -22.57 4.12 16.23
N GLY A 103 -22.89 5.25 15.59
CA GLY A 103 -22.12 6.49 15.67
C GLY A 103 -20.68 6.36 15.16
N VAL A 104 -20.38 5.45 14.26
CA VAL A 104 -19.06 5.27 13.65
C VAL A 104 -18.92 6.22 12.48
N ALA A 105 -17.90 7.08 12.50
CA ALA A 105 -17.59 7.92 11.36
C ALA A 105 -16.91 7.10 10.25
N ILE A 106 -17.22 7.39 8.99
CA ILE A 106 -16.59 6.73 7.83
C ILE A 106 -15.67 7.71 7.12
N VAL A 107 -14.40 7.33 6.92
CA VAL A 107 -13.39 8.15 6.24
C VAL A 107 -12.76 7.34 5.11
N ALA A 108 -12.85 7.82 3.86
CA ALA A 108 -12.32 7.08 2.72
C ALA A 108 -11.77 8.00 1.63
N ASN A 109 -10.69 7.57 0.97
CA ASN A 109 -10.17 8.24 -0.22
C ASN A 109 -10.93 7.85 -1.52
N ALA A 110 -12.07 7.19 -1.36
CA ALA A 110 -12.92 6.69 -2.45
C ALA A 110 -13.41 7.78 -3.42
N GLY A 111 -13.28 9.07 -3.07
CA GLY A 111 -13.58 10.21 -3.94
C GLY A 111 -12.69 10.27 -5.19
N GLY A 112 -11.46 9.76 -5.10
CA GLY A 112 -10.57 9.62 -6.24
C GLY A 112 -10.39 10.94 -7.01
N LEU A 113 -10.85 10.97 -8.25
CA LEU A 113 -10.78 12.15 -9.13
C LEU A 113 -12.02 13.06 -9.02
N ASN A 114 -13.01 12.71 -8.21
CA ASN A 114 -14.25 13.48 -8.07
C ASN A 114 -14.87 13.34 -6.66
N PRO A 115 -14.20 13.81 -5.61
CA PRO A 115 -14.73 13.71 -4.24
C PRO A 115 -16.05 14.47 -4.04
N ALA A 116 -16.25 15.61 -4.70
CA ALA A 116 -17.51 16.35 -4.66
C ALA A 116 -18.66 15.54 -5.28
N GLY A 117 -18.42 14.87 -6.42
CA GLY A 117 -19.40 14.02 -7.07
C GLY A 117 -19.78 12.82 -6.20
N LEU A 118 -18.80 12.22 -5.51
CA LEU A 118 -19.08 11.13 -4.56
C LEU A 118 -19.89 11.64 -3.36
N ALA A 119 -19.53 12.79 -2.78
CA ALA A 119 -20.29 13.38 -1.66
C ALA A 119 -21.76 13.64 -2.05
N ALA A 120 -22.01 14.17 -3.25
CA ALA A 120 -23.36 14.34 -3.78
C ALA A 120 -24.09 13.01 -3.96
N ALA A 121 -23.43 11.99 -4.54
CA ALA A 121 -24.00 10.65 -4.71
C ALA A 121 -24.32 9.97 -3.38
N ILE A 122 -23.53 10.19 -2.33
CA ILE A 122 -23.84 9.73 -0.96
C ILE A 122 -25.08 10.44 -0.41
N GLY A 123 -25.22 11.75 -0.64
CA GLY A 123 -26.41 12.49 -0.25
C GLY A 123 -27.69 11.95 -0.94
N ASP A 124 -27.61 11.69 -2.25
CA ASP A 124 -28.71 11.07 -3.01
C ASP A 124 -29.04 9.65 -2.48
N LEU A 125 -28.02 8.87 -2.15
CA LEU A 125 -28.20 7.55 -1.54
C LEU A 125 -28.88 7.65 -0.18
N ALA A 126 -28.40 8.53 0.69
CA ALA A 126 -28.94 8.75 2.03
C ALA A 126 -30.42 9.17 1.98
N ALA A 127 -30.77 10.09 1.07
CA ALA A 127 -32.17 10.49 0.85
C ALA A 127 -33.06 9.29 0.44
N ARG A 128 -32.58 8.40 -0.42
CA ARG A 128 -33.32 7.18 -0.80
C ARG A 128 -33.51 6.22 0.37
N LEU A 129 -32.54 6.17 1.29
CA LEU A 129 -32.58 5.32 2.48
C LEU A 129 -33.33 5.98 3.66
N GLY A 130 -33.75 7.24 3.53
CA GLY A 130 -34.36 8.01 4.61
C GLY A 130 -33.38 8.37 5.74
N LEU A 131 -32.10 8.52 5.42
CA LEU A 131 -31.02 8.87 6.34
C LEU A 131 -30.56 10.30 6.10
N ASP A 132 -29.96 10.91 7.14
CA ASP A 132 -29.44 12.30 7.09
C ASP A 132 -28.00 12.37 7.64
N PRO A 133 -26.99 11.76 6.96
CA PRO A 133 -25.61 11.85 7.39
C PRO A 133 -25.04 13.26 7.12
N LYS A 134 -24.19 13.73 8.02
CA LYS A 134 -23.37 14.91 7.81
C LYS A 134 -22.16 14.52 6.95
N ILE A 135 -22.12 14.99 5.70
CA ILE A 135 -21.11 14.61 4.72
C ILE A 135 -20.13 15.77 4.52
N GLY A 136 -18.84 15.51 4.75
CA GLY A 136 -17.74 16.40 4.37
C GLY A 136 -16.90 15.79 3.26
N TYR A 137 -16.16 16.63 2.51
CA TYR A 137 -15.19 16.13 1.55
C TYR A 137 -13.96 17.01 1.43
N VAL A 138 -12.84 16.41 0.99
CA VAL A 138 -11.56 17.12 0.80
C VAL A 138 -11.18 17.03 -0.68
N HIS A 139 -10.75 18.17 -1.22
CA HIS A 139 -10.28 18.29 -2.61
C HIS A 139 -9.08 19.24 -2.73
N GLY A 140 -8.59 19.44 -3.95
CA GLY A 140 -7.42 20.28 -4.25
C GLY A 140 -6.21 19.47 -4.71
N ASP A 141 -6.31 18.16 -4.69
CA ASP A 141 -5.32 17.22 -5.20
C ASP A 141 -5.27 17.16 -6.74
N ASP A 142 -6.38 17.47 -7.44
CA ASP A 142 -6.47 17.38 -8.90
C ASP A 142 -5.68 18.51 -9.58
N LEU A 143 -4.52 18.15 -10.13
CA LEU A 143 -3.62 19.03 -10.87
C LEU A 143 -3.76 18.89 -12.39
N LEU A 144 -4.66 18.02 -12.89
CA LEU A 144 -4.85 17.80 -14.32
C LEU A 144 -5.17 19.10 -15.09
N PRO A 145 -5.99 20.02 -14.59
CA PRO A 145 -6.24 21.30 -15.27
C PRO A 145 -4.98 22.17 -15.42
N ARG A 146 -3.99 21.97 -14.55
CA ARG A 146 -2.70 22.70 -14.54
C ARG A 146 -1.56 21.88 -15.16
N ALA A 147 -1.81 20.67 -15.64
CA ALA A 147 -0.77 19.80 -16.17
C ALA A 147 0.11 20.44 -17.27
N PRO A 148 -0.44 21.23 -18.22
CA PRO A 148 0.38 21.93 -19.21
C PRO A 148 1.32 22.99 -18.59
N GLU A 149 0.81 23.77 -17.62
CA GLU A 149 1.57 24.80 -16.88
C GLU A 149 2.71 24.15 -16.08
N LEU A 150 2.44 22.99 -15.48
CA LEU A 150 3.37 22.25 -14.63
C LEU A 150 4.35 21.36 -15.43
N GLY A 151 4.20 21.31 -16.76
CA GLY A 151 5.08 20.52 -17.63
C GLY A 151 4.87 19.01 -17.51
N TYR A 152 3.69 18.54 -17.10
CA TYR A 152 3.41 17.12 -16.89
C TYR A 152 3.08 16.34 -18.18
N GLY A 153 3.01 17.02 -19.34
CA GLY A 153 2.72 16.38 -20.63
C GLY A 153 1.31 15.82 -20.74
N ASP A 154 1.14 14.80 -21.58
CA ASP A 154 -0.15 14.17 -21.86
C ASP A 154 -0.53 13.14 -20.77
N VAL A 155 -0.98 13.64 -19.64
CA VAL A 155 -1.48 12.79 -18.53
C VAL A 155 -3.00 12.71 -18.54
N VAL A 156 -3.56 11.59 -18.13
CA VAL A 156 -5.01 11.36 -17.94
C VAL A 156 -5.46 11.63 -16.51
N ALA A 157 -4.51 11.64 -15.57
CA ALA A 157 -4.70 12.07 -14.18
C ALA A 157 -3.39 12.61 -13.63
N ALA A 158 -3.48 13.67 -12.82
CA ALA A 158 -2.37 14.27 -12.10
C ALA A 158 -2.89 14.69 -10.73
N ASN A 159 -2.46 14.01 -9.66
CA ASN A 159 -3.00 14.24 -8.32
C ASN A 159 -1.89 14.35 -7.29
N ALA A 160 -1.90 15.44 -6.51
CA ALA A 160 -1.03 15.59 -5.35
C ALA A 160 -1.50 14.67 -4.21
N TYR A 161 -0.54 14.12 -3.46
CA TYR A 161 -0.84 13.37 -2.24
C TYR A 161 -1.04 14.36 -1.09
N LEU A 162 -2.30 14.60 -0.72
CA LEU A 162 -2.67 15.51 0.38
C LEU A 162 -2.51 14.82 1.74
N GLY A 163 -2.60 15.60 2.82
CA GLY A 163 -2.53 15.16 4.20
C GLY A 163 -3.88 14.93 4.88
N GLY A 164 -3.83 14.63 6.19
CA GLY A 164 -5.00 14.30 7.02
C GLY A 164 -5.76 15.53 7.55
N TRP A 165 -5.20 16.74 7.48
CA TRP A 165 -5.79 17.91 8.15
C TRP A 165 -7.14 18.34 7.60
N GLY A 166 -7.40 18.13 6.30
CA GLY A 166 -8.73 18.36 5.73
C GLY A 166 -9.77 17.37 6.27
N ILE A 167 -9.36 16.12 6.52
CA ILE A 167 -10.20 15.11 7.17
C ILE A 167 -10.50 15.53 8.61
N ALA A 168 -9.47 16.00 9.35
CA ALA A 168 -9.62 16.48 10.71
C ALA A 168 -10.62 17.64 10.80
N ALA A 169 -10.54 18.62 9.91
CA ALA A 169 -11.46 19.75 9.85
C ALA A 169 -12.92 19.30 9.64
N CYS A 170 -13.17 18.37 8.71
CA CYS A 170 -14.50 17.82 8.48
C CYS A 170 -15.05 17.08 9.71
N LEU A 171 -14.23 16.24 10.36
CA LEU A 171 -14.64 15.51 11.56
C LEU A 171 -14.91 16.42 12.75
N GLN A 172 -14.08 17.45 12.98
CA GLN A 172 -14.30 18.48 14.00
C GLN A 172 -15.58 19.29 13.76
N ALA A 173 -16.00 19.45 12.50
CA ALA A 173 -17.28 20.02 12.12
C ALA A 173 -18.46 19.03 12.24
N GLY A 174 -18.22 17.83 12.78
CA GLY A 174 -19.22 16.80 13.06
C GLY A 174 -19.62 15.94 11.86
N ALA A 175 -18.76 15.77 10.85
CA ALA A 175 -19.02 14.88 9.73
C ALA A 175 -19.19 13.43 10.19
N ASN A 176 -20.22 12.74 9.67
CA ASN A 176 -20.39 11.29 9.80
C ASN A 176 -19.67 10.53 8.67
N VAL A 177 -19.54 11.16 7.50
CA VAL A 177 -18.84 10.61 6.35
C VAL A 177 -17.89 11.67 5.80
N VAL A 178 -16.62 11.31 5.62
CA VAL A 178 -15.63 12.17 4.96
C VAL A 178 -15.05 11.41 3.78
N VAL A 179 -15.15 11.99 2.59
CA VAL A 179 -14.54 11.43 1.38
C VAL A 179 -13.49 12.38 0.82
N THR A 180 -12.40 11.81 0.33
CA THR A 180 -11.28 12.62 -0.19
C THR A 180 -10.93 12.23 -1.62
N GLY A 181 -10.24 13.11 -2.34
CA GLY A 181 -9.42 12.77 -3.47
C GLY A 181 -8.16 12.00 -3.04
N ARG A 182 -7.02 12.19 -3.75
CA ARG A 182 -5.77 11.53 -3.40
C ARG A 182 -5.16 12.14 -2.14
N VAL A 183 -5.21 11.42 -1.07
CA VAL A 183 -4.41 11.66 0.15
C VAL A 183 -3.37 10.55 0.29
N THR A 184 -2.35 10.72 1.13
CA THR A 184 -1.53 9.56 1.52
C THR A 184 -2.38 8.59 2.33
N ASP A 185 -2.15 7.31 2.15
CA ASP A 185 -3.00 6.26 2.69
C ASP A 185 -3.03 6.32 4.23
N ALA A 186 -1.89 6.55 4.87
CA ALA A 186 -1.79 6.78 6.31
C ALA A 186 -2.55 8.02 6.82
N SER A 187 -2.79 9.03 5.97
CA SER A 187 -3.53 10.24 6.36
C SER A 187 -5.00 9.97 6.66
N LEU A 188 -5.55 8.84 6.19
CA LEU A 188 -6.88 8.36 6.58
C LEU A 188 -6.98 8.05 8.08
N VAL A 189 -5.84 7.78 8.73
CA VAL A 189 -5.73 7.53 10.18
C VAL A 189 -5.26 8.78 10.92
N VAL A 190 -4.32 9.55 10.36
CA VAL A 190 -3.83 10.79 10.94
C VAL A 190 -4.97 11.79 11.16
N GLY A 191 -5.84 11.99 10.15
CA GLY A 191 -6.95 12.94 10.24
C GLY A 191 -7.90 12.67 11.41
N PRO A 192 -8.46 11.48 11.55
CA PRO A 192 -9.29 11.10 12.70
C PRO A 192 -8.58 11.24 14.06
N ALA A 193 -7.32 10.81 14.16
CA ALA A 193 -6.56 10.92 15.40
C ALA A 193 -6.32 12.39 15.77
N ALA A 194 -5.90 13.22 14.81
CA ALA A 194 -5.71 14.66 15.02
C ALA A 194 -7.00 15.36 15.43
N ALA A 195 -8.14 15.00 14.82
CA ALA A 195 -9.45 15.54 15.19
C ALA A 195 -9.85 15.18 16.63
N HIS A 196 -9.62 13.93 17.03
CA HIS A 196 -10.00 13.39 18.34
C HIS A 196 -9.18 14.00 19.48
N PHE A 197 -7.86 14.07 19.32
CA PHE A 197 -6.95 14.55 20.35
C PHE A 197 -6.71 16.07 20.30
N GLY A 198 -7.15 16.74 19.24
CA GLY A 198 -6.88 18.17 19.07
C GLY A 198 -5.40 18.48 18.84
N TRP A 199 -4.68 17.60 18.12
CA TRP A 199 -3.27 17.83 17.82
C TRP A 199 -3.06 19.12 17.04
N GLU A 200 -1.91 19.73 17.29
CA GLU A 200 -1.42 20.85 16.50
C GLU A 200 -0.54 20.38 15.34
N LEU A 201 -0.34 21.24 14.33
CA LEU A 201 0.48 20.96 13.15
C LEU A 201 1.96 20.66 13.47
N THR A 202 2.38 20.89 14.71
CA THR A 202 3.75 20.72 15.21
C THR A 202 3.92 19.51 16.12
N ASP A 203 2.86 18.75 16.38
CA ASP A 203 2.91 17.52 17.20
C ASP A 203 3.51 16.35 16.42
N PHE A 204 4.70 16.56 15.85
CA PHE A 204 5.31 15.65 14.87
C PHE A 204 5.44 14.21 15.36
N ASP A 205 5.76 13.98 16.65
CA ASP A 205 5.89 12.63 17.19
C ASP A 205 4.54 11.90 17.22
N ALA A 206 3.47 12.59 17.64
CA ALA A 206 2.12 12.04 17.67
C ALA A 206 1.58 11.78 16.26
N ILE A 207 1.76 12.73 15.34
CA ILE A 207 1.39 12.60 13.93
C ILE A 207 2.12 11.41 13.29
N ALA A 208 3.44 11.32 13.49
CA ALA A 208 4.25 10.20 12.97
C ALA A 208 3.81 8.85 13.57
N GLY A 209 3.39 8.82 14.83
CA GLY A 209 2.82 7.64 15.47
C GLY A 209 1.53 7.17 14.78
N ALA A 210 0.62 8.09 14.50
CA ALA A 210 -0.58 7.80 13.72
C ALA A 210 -0.26 7.41 12.27
N MET A 211 0.78 8.01 11.65
CA MET A 211 1.27 7.58 10.34
C MET A 211 1.77 6.13 10.36
N ALA A 212 2.52 5.73 11.41
CA ALA A 212 2.98 4.35 11.56
C ALA A 212 1.81 3.37 11.69
N ALA A 213 0.81 3.70 12.51
CA ALA A 213 -0.40 2.90 12.65
C ALA A 213 -1.20 2.83 11.33
N GLY A 214 -1.36 3.96 10.65
CA GLY A 214 -2.04 4.07 9.36
C GLY A 214 -1.36 3.22 8.29
N HIS A 215 -0.03 3.32 8.17
CA HIS A 215 0.74 2.51 7.22
C HIS A 215 0.63 1.00 7.50
N VAL A 216 0.47 0.58 8.75
CA VAL A 216 0.25 -0.83 9.08
C VAL A 216 -1.13 -1.30 8.65
N ILE A 217 -2.20 -0.49 8.86
CA ILE A 217 -3.57 -0.97 8.66
C ILE A 217 -4.13 -0.67 7.26
N GLU A 218 -3.54 0.25 6.48
CA GLU A 218 -4.05 0.71 5.19
C GLU A 218 -4.27 -0.43 4.19
N CYS A 219 -3.39 -1.44 4.19
CA CYS A 219 -3.49 -2.60 3.32
C CYS A 219 -4.42 -3.71 3.85
N GLY A 220 -5.34 -3.38 4.74
CA GLY A 220 -6.39 -4.28 5.21
C GLY A 220 -5.87 -5.55 5.88
N ALA A 221 -6.38 -6.69 5.46
CA ALA A 221 -6.10 -8.00 6.07
C ALA A 221 -4.62 -8.43 6.00
N GLN A 222 -3.73 -7.69 5.34
CA GLN A 222 -2.29 -7.96 5.38
C GLN A 222 -1.72 -7.77 6.79
N ALA A 223 -2.19 -6.78 7.55
CA ALA A 223 -1.78 -6.57 8.94
C ALA A 223 -2.19 -7.72 9.87
N THR A 224 -3.17 -8.51 9.47
CA THR A 224 -3.67 -9.67 10.22
C THR A 224 -3.20 -11.02 9.64
N GLY A 225 -2.16 -11.00 8.81
CA GLY A 225 -1.49 -12.21 8.32
C GLY A 225 -1.72 -12.54 6.84
N GLY A 226 -2.53 -11.77 6.12
CA GLY A 226 -2.59 -11.86 4.65
C GLY A 226 -1.21 -11.59 4.06
N ASN A 227 -0.77 -12.41 3.11
CA ASN A 227 0.54 -12.31 2.45
C ASN A 227 1.76 -12.37 3.41
N TYR A 228 1.59 -12.91 4.60
CA TYR A 228 2.65 -13.03 5.60
C TYR A 228 3.61 -14.19 5.29
N ALA A 229 4.91 -13.93 5.40
CA ALA A 229 5.96 -14.89 5.08
C ALA A 229 5.87 -16.23 5.83
N PHE A 230 5.38 -16.21 7.06
CA PHE A 230 5.17 -17.40 7.90
C PHE A 230 3.67 -17.73 8.05
N PHE A 231 2.91 -17.62 6.98
CA PHE A 231 1.46 -17.82 6.96
C PHE A 231 1.01 -19.20 7.49
N THR A 232 1.85 -20.23 7.37
CA THR A 232 1.59 -21.58 7.89
C THR A 232 1.56 -21.67 9.43
N GLU A 233 2.03 -20.63 10.13
CA GLU A 233 2.00 -20.53 11.59
C GLU A 233 0.70 -19.88 12.11
N ILE A 234 -0.11 -19.32 11.21
CA ILE A 234 -1.41 -18.72 11.54
C ILE A 234 -2.50 -19.78 11.43
N ALA A 235 -3.19 -20.05 12.53
CA ALA A 235 -4.11 -21.16 12.63
C ALA A 235 -5.29 -21.09 11.65
N ASP A 236 -5.79 -19.88 11.35
CA ASP A 236 -6.90 -19.68 10.41
C ASP A 236 -6.70 -18.43 9.55
N LEU A 237 -6.35 -18.63 8.29
CA LEU A 237 -6.24 -17.59 7.25
C LEU A 237 -7.31 -17.70 6.18
N ARG A 238 -8.32 -18.55 6.34
CA ARG A 238 -9.38 -18.72 5.33
C ARG A 238 -10.22 -17.45 5.19
N HIS A 239 -10.40 -16.72 6.30
CA HIS A 239 -11.15 -15.47 6.33
C HIS A 239 -10.55 -14.52 7.39
N PRO A 240 -9.38 -13.90 7.10
CA PRO A 240 -8.73 -13.03 8.07
C PRO A 240 -9.58 -11.78 8.33
N GLY A 241 -9.67 -11.39 9.60
CA GLY A 241 -10.32 -10.15 10.01
C GLY A 241 -9.51 -8.93 9.55
N PHE A 242 -10.18 -7.80 9.38
CA PHE A 242 -9.50 -6.53 9.09
C PHE A 242 -8.90 -5.92 10.36
N PRO A 243 -7.83 -5.11 10.22
CA PRO A 243 -7.12 -4.55 11.36
C PRO A 243 -7.83 -3.35 11.98
N ILE A 244 -7.49 -3.11 13.24
CA ILE A 244 -7.88 -1.95 14.04
C ILE A 244 -6.61 -1.34 14.64
N ALA A 245 -6.48 -0.01 14.60
CA ALA A 245 -5.50 0.74 15.37
C ALA A 245 -6.21 1.42 16.54
N GLU A 246 -5.77 1.12 17.77
CA GLU A 246 -6.11 1.87 18.96
C GLU A 246 -5.00 2.90 19.17
N ILE A 247 -5.29 4.19 18.96
CA ILE A 247 -4.29 5.27 19.01
C ILE A 247 -4.50 6.07 20.28
N PHE A 248 -3.40 6.52 20.90
CA PHE A 248 -3.35 7.32 22.11
C PHE A 248 -2.88 8.75 21.81
N ALA A 249 -3.10 9.66 22.76
CA ALA A 249 -2.82 11.08 22.60
C ALA A 249 -1.34 11.41 22.27
N ASP A 250 -0.40 10.58 22.69
CA ASP A 250 1.03 10.70 22.41
C ASP A 250 1.44 10.08 21.04
N GLY A 251 0.48 9.59 20.27
CA GLY A 251 0.71 8.90 18.99
C GLY A 251 1.11 7.44 19.11
N SER A 252 1.35 6.91 20.32
CA SER A 252 1.50 5.47 20.49
C SER A 252 0.22 4.73 20.09
N SER A 253 0.33 3.47 19.69
CA SER A 253 -0.83 2.71 19.24
C SER A 253 -0.74 1.23 19.56
N VAL A 254 -1.89 0.56 19.51
CA VAL A 254 -1.99 -0.90 19.54
C VAL A 254 -2.71 -1.36 18.28
N ILE A 255 -2.03 -2.17 17.47
CA ILE A 255 -2.67 -2.84 16.34
C ILE A 255 -3.34 -4.10 16.82
N THR A 256 -4.59 -4.28 16.43
CA THR A 256 -5.43 -5.43 16.82
C THR A 256 -6.46 -5.77 15.72
N LYS A 257 -7.38 -6.67 16.01
CA LYS A 257 -8.53 -7.02 15.17
C LYS A 257 -9.74 -7.39 16.05
N HIS A 258 -10.91 -7.51 15.46
CA HIS A 258 -12.07 -7.97 16.23
C HIS A 258 -11.88 -9.40 16.76
N PRO A 259 -12.31 -9.67 18.00
CA PRO A 259 -12.26 -11.01 18.58
C PRO A 259 -13.02 -12.03 17.72
N GLY A 260 -12.52 -13.26 17.67
CA GLY A 260 -13.18 -14.35 16.95
C GLY A 260 -13.02 -14.34 15.43
N THR A 261 -12.39 -13.33 14.85
CA THR A 261 -12.06 -13.31 13.42
C THR A 261 -10.77 -14.09 13.12
N GLY A 262 -10.64 -14.62 11.89
CA GLY A 262 -9.42 -15.28 11.44
C GLY A 262 -8.22 -14.33 11.34
N GLY A 263 -7.06 -14.87 11.01
CA GLY A 263 -5.80 -14.14 11.00
C GLY A 263 -5.17 -14.01 12.37
N ALA A 264 -4.01 -13.36 12.44
CA ALA A 264 -3.29 -13.07 13.67
C ALA A 264 -2.57 -11.72 13.59
N VAL A 265 -2.57 -10.97 14.69
CA VAL A 265 -1.78 -9.75 14.84
C VAL A 265 -0.58 -10.05 15.73
N THR A 266 0.60 -10.09 15.13
CA THR A 266 1.86 -10.40 15.80
C THR A 266 2.91 -9.35 15.48
N VAL A 267 3.97 -9.28 16.28
CA VAL A 267 5.12 -8.42 15.94
C VAL A 267 5.59 -8.68 14.51
N GLY A 268 5.59 -9.94 14.07
CA GLY A 268 6.01 -10.30 12.70
C GLY A 268 5.07 -9.75 11.61
N THR A 269 3.74 -9.82 11.78
CA THR A 269 2.78 -9.29 10.78
C THR A 269 2.84 -7.77 10.71
N VAL A 270 3.01 -7.10 11.85
CA VAL A 270 3.18 -5.64 11.93
C VAL A 270 4.53 -5.22 11.32
N THR A 271 5.62 -5.93 11.61
CA THR A 271 6.93 -5.69 11.00
C THR A 271 6.87 -5.82 9.48
N ALA A 272 6.18 -6.84 8.97
CA ALA A 272 6.01 -7.04 7.53
C ALA A 272 5.35 -5.83 6.86
N GLN A 273 4.34 -5.22 7.49
CA GLN A 273 3.67 -4.02 6.97
C GLN A 273 4.54 -2.77 7.09
N LEU A 274 5.25 -2.57 8.21
CA LEU A 274 6.17 -1.44 8.36
C LEU A 274 7.32 -1.45 7.35
N LEU A 275 7.69 -2.62 6.83
CA LEU A 275 8.74 -2.79 5.82
C LEU A 275 8.20 -2.79 4.38
N TYR A 276 6.89 -2.76 4.19
CA TYR A 276 6.25 -2.83 2.89
C TYR A 276 6.20 -1.45 2.23
N GLU A 277 6.62 -1.36 0.98
CA GLU A 277 6.61 -0.12 0.16
C GLU A 277 7.37 1.08 0.76
N VAL A 278 8.43 0.84 1.52
CA VAL A 278 9.24 1.90 2.13
C VAL A 278 10.59 2.08 1.42
N ALA A 279 11.01 3.33 1.24
CA ALA A 279 12.28 3.65 0.58
C ALA A 279 13.47 3.65 1.55
N GLY A 280 13.24 3.88 2.84
CA GLY A 280 14.33 3.98 3.81
C GLY A 280 13.86 4.33 5.22
N PRO A 281 14.80 4.68 6.13
CA PRO A 281 14.47 4.96 7.53
C PRO A 281 13.57 6.18 7.74
N ARG A 282 13.60 7.15 6.83
CA ARG A 282 12.67 8.27 6.80
C ARG A 282 11.54 7.96 5.82
N TYR A 283 10.33 7.98 6.31
CA TYR A 283 9.11 7.83 5.52
C TYR A 283 8.41 9.18 5.43
N PRO A 284 8.66 9.95 4.35
CA PRO A 284 8.10 11.29 4.19
C PRO A 284 6.61 11.23 3.88
N GLY A 285 5.82 12.00 4.61
CA GLY A 285 4.41 12.22 4.38
C GLY A 285 4.08 13.72 4.27
N PRO A 286 2.87 14.07 3.82
CA PRO A 286 2.44 15.46 3.74
C PRO A 286 2.20 16.09 5.11
N ASP A 287 1.94 15.31 6.16
CA ASP A 287 1.65 15.78 7.51
C ASP A 287 2.91 15.86 8.37
N ALA A 288 3.80 14.88 8.26
CA ALA A 288 5.10 14.79 8.92
C ALA A 288 6.00 13.80 8.18
N THR A 289 7.25 13.67 8.62
CA THR A 289 8.16 12.60 8.20
C THR A 289 8.32 11.61 9.35
N LEU A 290 7.85 10.38 9.16
CA LEU A 290 7.98 9.29 10.13
C LEU A 290 9.42 8.75 10.13
N ARG A 291 10.00 8.59 11.33
CA ARG A 291 11.28 7.92 11.56
C ARG A 291 11.03 6.43 11.84
N LEU A 292 11.09 5.60 10.81
CA LEU A 292 10.92 4.14 10.95
C LEU A 292 11.99 3.50 11.87
N ASP A 293 13.17 4.08 11.89
CA ASP A 293 14.28 3.65 12.77
C ASP A 293 14.07 4.00 14.25
N SER A 294 12.99 4.69 14.60
CA SER A 294 12.60 4.97 15.99
C SER A 294 11.50 4.04 16.52
N VAL A 295 10.77 3.37 15.62
CA VAL A 295 9.62 2.53 15.98
C VAL A 295 10.02 1.37 16.88
N GLN A 296 9.28 1.18 17.96
CA GLN A 296 9.42 0.04 18.87
C GLN A 296 8.15 -0.81 18.84
N LEU A 297 8.31 -2.11 18.69
CA LEU A 297 7.23 -3.08 18.66
C LEU A 297 7.28 -3.99 19.87
N ARG A 298 6.12 -4.26 20.46
CA ARG A 298 5.98 -5.20 21.57
C ARG A 298 4.66 -5.96 21.45
N GLN A 299 4.72 -7.29 21.59
CA GLN A 299 3.50 -8.08 21.73
C GLN A 299 2.81 -7.73 23.06
N ASP A 300 1.59 -7.26 23.00
CA ASP A 300 0.79 -6.78 24.14
C ASP A 300 -0.41 -7.69 24.42
N GLY A 301 -0.21 -8.98 24.27
CA GLY A 301 -1.24 -10.00 24.38
C GLY A 301 -1.58 -10.65 23.04
N PRO A 302 -2.48 -11.65 23.02
CA PRO A 302 -2.95 -12.29 21.80
C PRO A 302 -3.58 -11.26 20.84
N ASP A 303 -3.18 -11.27 19.57
CA ASP A 303 -3.67 -10.35 18.54
C ASP A 303 -3.58 -8.86 18.92
N ARG A 304 -2.56 -8.49 19.70
CA ARG A 304 -2.31 -7.10 20.11
C ARG A 304 -0.84 -6.79 20.03
N VAL A 305 -0.46 -5.79 19.23
CA VAL A 305 0.92 -5.33 19.07
C VAL A 305 0.99 -3.83 19.36
N ALA A 306 1.73 -3.47 20.39
CA ALA A 306 2.00 -2.08 20.72
C ALA A 306 3.10 -1.50 19.80
N ILE A 307 2.83 -0.31 19.26
CA ILE A 307 3.77 0.55 18.54
C ILE A 307 4.05 1.75 19.42
N SER A 308 5.31 2.01 19.74
CA SER A 308 5.72 3.10 20.61
C SER A 308 7.07 3.69 20.22
N GLY A 309 7.52 4.76 20.90
CA GLY A 309 8.81 5.38 20.67
C GLY A 309 8.96 6.09 19.32
N VAL A 310 7.87 6.24 18.58
CA VAL A 310 7.87 6.85 17.25
C VAL A 310 8.31 8.31 17.35
N ARG A 311 9.19 8.70 16.42
CA ARG A 311 9.64 10.09 16.26
C ARG A 311 9.21 10.63 14.92
N GLY A 312 8.78 11.88 14.92
CA GLY A 312 8.40 12.65 13.74
C GLY A 312 9.40 13.77 13.47
N GLU A 313 9.58 14.08 12.21
CA GLU A 313 10.30 15.27 11.72
C GLU A 313 9.28 16.11 10.92
N PRO A 314 9.51 17.43 10.72
CA PRO A 314 8.67 18.22 9.85
C PRO A 314 8.53 17.59 8.45
N ALA A 315 7.42 17.86 7.78
CA ALA A 315 7.15 17.35 6.43
C ALA A 315 8.18 17.87 5.40
N PRO A 316 8.33 17.22 4.23
CA PRO A 316 9.13 17.77 3.14
C PRO A 316 8.44 19.01 2.53
N PRO A 317 9.22 19.92 1.89
CA PRO A 317 8.67 21.12 1.25
C PRO A 317 7.91 20.81 -0.04
N THR A 318 7.96 19.58 -0.52
CA THR A 318 7.27 19.13 -1.73
C THR A 318 6.25 18.05 -1.41
N LEU A 319 5.16 18.00 -2.19
CA LEU A 319 4.21 16.91 -2.21
C LEU A 319 4.54 15.97 -3.37
N LYS A 320 4.40 14.66 -3.15
CA LYS A 320 4.40 13.68 -4.24
C LYS A 320 3.18 13.91 -5.12
N VAL A 321 3.34 13.74 -6.43
CA VAL A 321 2.28 13.83 -7.43
C VAL A 321 2.20 12.52 -8.20
N SER A 322 1.02 11.93 -8.25
CA SER A 322 0.71 10.77 -9.10
C SER A 322 0.42 11.27 -10.52
N LEU A 323 1.27 10.92 -11.47
CA LEU A 323 1.09 11.23 -12.88
C LEU A 323 0.77 9.94 -13.63
N ASN A 324 -0.41 9.87 -14.23
CA ASN A 324 -0.86 8.73 -15.01
C ASN A 324 -1.05 9.12 -16.47
N SER A 325 -0.41 8.41 -17.38
CA SER A 325 -0.51 8.58 -18.82
C SER A 325 -0.86 7.25 -19.51
N LEU A 326 -1.27 7.31 -20.77
CA LEU A 326 -1.45 6.11 -21.58
C LEU A 326 -0.12 5.75 -22.24
N GLY A 327 0.37 4.52 -21.98
CA GLY A 327 1.62 4.00 -22.53
C GLY A 327 1.45 3.36 -23.92
N GLY A 328 0.23 3.15 -24.35
CA GLY A 328 -0.12 2.45 -25.59
C GLY A 328 -0.99 1.22 -25.35
N TYR A 329 -0.76 0.18 -26.13
CA TYR A 329 -1.51 -1.08 -26.09
C TYR A 329 -0.60 -2.25 -25.73
N ARG A 330 -1.17 -3.23 -25.03
CA ARG A 330 -0.52 -4.48 -24.62
C ARG A 330 -1.37 -5.68 -25.03
N ASN A 331 -0.70 -6.77 -25.41
CA ASN A 331 -1.27 -8.09 -25.57
C ASN A 331 -0.26 -9.15 -25.13
N GLN A 332 -0.74 -10.36 -24.89
CA GLN A 332 0.13 -11.47 -24.51
C GLN A 332 -0.42 -12.81 -25.01
N VAL A 333 0.47 -13.79 -25.16
CA VAL A 333 0.15 -15.19 -25.44
C VAL A 333 1.07 -16.08 -24.63
N GLU A 334 0.55 -17.23 -24.21
CA GLU A 334 1.31 -18.27 -23.53
C GLU A 334 1.22 -19.57 -24.29
N PHE A 335 2.37 -20.03 -24.78
CA PHE A 335 2.53 -21.33 -25.43
C PHE A 335 2.95 -22.37 -24.40
N VAL A 336 2.34 -23.55 -24.42
CA VAL A 336 2.68 -24.66 -23.55
C VAL A 336 3.59 -25.62 -24.30
N LEU A 337 4.76 -25.87 -23.76
CA LEU A 337 5.82 -26.71 -24.34
C LEU A 337 5.92 -27.99 -23.52
N THR A 338 5.35 -29.09 -23.99
CA THR A 338 5.28 -30.35 -23.25
C THR A 338 6.34 -31.37 -23.70
N GLY A 339 6.96 -32.06 -22.76
CA GLY A 339 7.81 -33.21 -22.99
C GLY A 339 9.24 -32.87 -23.44
N LEU A 340 9.71 -33.45 -24.53
CA LEU A 340 11.10 -33.32 -24.96
C LEU A 340 11.38 -32.01 -25.70
N ASP A 341 12.65 -31.61 -25.73
CA ASP A 341 13.18 -30.53 -26.57
C ASP A 341 12.54 -29.12 -26.28
N ILE A 342 12.25 -28.82 -25.02
CA ILE A 342 11.60 -27.57 -24.60
C ILE A 342 12.32 -26.34 -25.18
N GLU A 343 13.66 -26.27 -25.06
CA GLU A 343 14.44 -25.14 -25.59
C GLU A 343 14.34 -25.00 -27.12
N ALA A 344 14.33 -26.15 -27.84
CA ALA A 344 14.23 -26.16 -29.28
C ALA A 344 12.82 -25.69 -29.74
N LYS A 345 11.77 -26.10 -29.03
CA LYS A 345 10.39 -25.64 -29.25
C LYS A 345 10.26 -24.16 -29.00
N ALA A 346 10.81 -23.66 -27.88
CA ALA A 346 10.80 -22.24 -27.56
C ALA A 346 11.53 -21.40 -28.61
N ARG A 347 12.68 -21.88 -29.10
CA ARG A 347 13.43 -21.23 -30.16
C ARG A 347 12.64 -21.21 -31.48
N LEU A 348 12.05 -22.34 -31.86
CA LEU A 348 11.23 -22.44 -33.08
C LEU A 348 10.07 -21.42 -33.08
N VAL A 349 9.33 -21.31 -32.00
CA VAL A 349 8.23 -20.32 -31.86
C VAL A 349 8.75 -18.90 -32.03
N ARG A 350 9.86 -18.56 -31.36
CA ARG A 350 10.47 -17.22 -31.49
C ARG A 350 10.89 -16.92 -32.91
N GLU A 351 11.53 -17.86 -33.60
CA GLU A 351 11.95 -17.75 -35.00
C GLU A 351 10.76 -17.59 -35.96
N GLN A 352 9.73 -18.42 -35.79
CA GLN A 352 8.52 -18.35 -36.63
C GLN A 352 7.77 -17.03 -36.48
N LEU A 353 7.74 -16.45 -35.29
CA LEU A 353 7.05 -15.21 -35.02
C LEU A 353 7.90 -13.94 -35.26
N ALA A 354 9.22 -14.07 -35.42
CA ALA A 354 10.14 -12.94 -35.48
C ALA A 354 9.79 -11.90 -36.54
N ALA A 355 9.29 -12.32 -37.71
CA ALA A 355 8.92 -11.43 -38.79
C ALA A 355 7.50 -10.81 -38.66
N ALA A 356 6.62 -11.44 -37.89
CA ALA A 356 5.22 -11.04 -37.73
C ALA A 356 4.97 -10.18 -36.50
N LEU A 357 5.87 -10.24 -35.51
CA LEU A 357 5.70 -9.52 -34.27
C LEU A 357 6.32 -8.09 -34.35
N PRO A 358 5.75 -7.12 -33.61
CA PRO A 358 6.35 -5.81 -33.50
C PRO A 358 7.73 -5.90 -32.82
N ALA A 359 8.58 -4.89 -33.07
CA ALA A 359 9.86 -4.78 -32.38
C ALA A 359 9.64 -4.62 -30.85
N GLY A 360 10.56 -5.21 -30.06
CA GLY A 360 10.55 -5.03 -28.60
C GLY A 360 9.57 -5.92 -27.84
N VAL A 361 9.12 -7.06 -28.44
CA VAL A 361 8.39 -8.09 -27.68
C VAL A 361 9.30 -8.71 -26.63
N GLU A 362 8.73 -9.01 -25.48
CA GLU A 362 9.41 -9.64 -24.36
C GLU A 362 9.03 -11.13 -24.28
N TRP A 363 10.06 -11.98 -24.16
CA TRP A 363 9.89 -13.42 -24.07
C TRP A 363 10.38 -13.95 -22.73
N GLU A 364 9.58 -14.79 -22.11
CA GLU A 364 9.93 -15.47 -20.87
C GLU A 364 9.64 -16.97 -20.99
N LEU A 365 10.64 -17.81 -20.68
CA LEU A 365 10.49 -19.25 -20.62
C LEU A 365 10.52 -19.70 -19.15
N ALA A 366 9.38 -20.08 -18.62
CA ALA A 366 9.25 -20.64 -17.29
C ALA A 366 9.42 -22.17 -17.38
N ARG A 367 10.57 -22.67 -16.86
CA ARG A 367 10.93 -24.09 -16.83
C ARG A 367 10.27 -24.75 -15.62
N THR A 368 9.03 -25.24 -15.82
CA THR A 368 8.25 -25.99 -14.83
C THR A 368 8.24 -27.48 -15.10
N ASP A 369 8.85 -27.89 -16.22
CA ASP A 369 8.94 -29.26 -16.68
C ASP A 369 9.91 -30.12 -15.86
N HIS A 370 9.54 -31.37 -15.61
CA HIS A 370 10.35 -32.39 -14.96
C HIS A 370 10.56 -33.57 -15.90
N ALA A 371 11.75 -34.19 -15.82
CA ALA A 371 12.03 -35.42 -16.56
C ALA A 371 11.17 -36.56 -16.01
N ASP A 372 10.66 -37.42 -16.92
CA ASP A 372 9.84 -38.61 -16.57
C ASP A 372 8.63 -38.25 -15.66
N ALA A 373 8.01 -37.10 -15.93
CA ALA A 373 6.91 -36.58 -15.13
C ALA A 373 5.65 -37.45 -15.25
N PRO A 374 4.91 -37.68 -14.16
CA PRO A 374 3.72 -38.54 -14.15
C PRO A 374 2.47 -37.89 -14.72
N THR A 375 2.48 -36.56 -14.98
CA THR A 375 1.37 -35.82 -15.57
C THR A 375 1.85 -34.89 -16.68
N GLU A 376 0.95 -34.51 -17.59
CA GLU A 376 1.26 -33.62 -18.69
C GLU A 376 1.68 -32.23 -18.19
N GLU A 377 1.02 -31.73 -17.16
CA GLU A 377 1.34 -30.44 -16.53
C GLU A 377 2.78 -30.43 -15.97
N ALA A 378 3.16 -31.50 -15.26
CA ALA A 378 4.51 -31.63 -14.70
C ALA A 378 5.59 -31.87 -15.77
N ALA A 379 5.20 -32.31 -16.99
CA ALA A 379 6.07 -32.44 -18.14
C ALA A 379 6.13 -31.17 -19.01
N SER A 380 5.50 -30.08 -18.59
CA SER A 380 5.31 -28.88 -19.41
C SER A 380 6.04 -27.66 -18.86
N ALA A 381 6.55 -26.83 -19.77
CA ALA A 381 7.06 -25.48 -19.55
C ALA A 381 6.15 -24.46 -20.24
N THR A 382 6.17 -23.21 -19.80
CA THR A 382 5.40 -22.12 -20.41
C THR A 382 6.33 -21.10 -21.08
N LEU A 383 6.08 -20.83 -22.36
CA LEU A 383 6.72 -19.74 -23.08
C LEU A 383 5.73 -18.58 -23.24
N ARG A 384 5.97 -17.48 -22.52
CA ARG A 384 5.16 -16.28 -22.56
C ARG A 384 5.78 -15.26 -23.51
N CYS A 385 4.93 -14.65 -24.37
CA CYS A 385 5.26 -13.51 -25.20
C CYS A 385 4.38 -12.33 -24.84
N VAL A 386 4.99 -11.18 -24.53
CA VAL A 386 4.28 -9.92 -24.26
C VAL A 386 4.66 -8.91 -25.33
N ALA A 387 3.66 -8.38 -26.02
CA ALA A 387 3.81 -7.30 -27.00
C ALA A 387 3.27 -5.98 -26.44
N ARG A 388 3.99 -4.89 -26.65
CA ARG A 388 3.58 -3.53 -26.32
C ARG A 388 3.88 -2.58 -27.47
N GLY A 389 3.02 -1.58 -27.69
CA GLY A 389 3.24 -0.58 -28.73
C GLY A 389 2.10 0.42 -28.84
N SER A 390 2.29 1.46 -29.65
CA SER A 390 1.29 2.51 -29.88
C SER A 390 0.20 2.13 -30.88
N ASP A 391 0.45 1.13 -31.75
CA ASP A 391 -0.50 0.69 -32.78
C ASP A 391 -1.38 -0.46 -32.26
N ALA A 392 -2.66 -0.15 -31.98
CA ALA A 392 -3.65 -1.12 -31.53
C ALA A 392 -3.86 -2.29 -32.50
N THR A 393 -3.69 -2.08 -33.81
CA THR A 393 -3.87 -3.12 -34.82
C THR A 393 -2.71 -4.10 -34.79
N ALA A 394 -1.47 -3.60 -34.72
CA ALA A 394 -0.27 -4.42 -34.64
C ALA A 394 -0.24 -5.26 -33.34
N ILE A 395 -0.58 -4.63 -32.20
CA ILE A 395 -0.62 -5.30 -30.89
C ILE A 395 -1.86 -6.21 -30.72
N GLY A 396 -2.93 -5.93 -31.41
CA GLY A 396 -4.18 -6.70 -31.35
C GLY A 396 -4.24 -7.81 -32.39
N ARG A 397 -4.95 -7.52 -33.48
CA ARG A 397 -5.30 -8.52 -34.48
C ARG A 397 -4.09 -9.13 -35.18
N ALA A 398 -3.08 -8.34 -35.51
CA ALA A 398 -1.89 -8.88 -36.19
C ALA A 398 -1.10 -9.81 -35.28
N PHE A 399 -0.87 -9.41 -34.00
CA PHE A 399 -0.22 -10.23 -33.00
C PHE A 399 -0.98 -11.54 -32.75
N SER A 400 -2.30 -11.46 -32.51
CA SER A 400 -3.14 -12.62 -32.22
C SER A 400 -3.23 -13.57 -33.41
N GLY A 401 -3.35 -13.04 -34.63
CA GLY A 401 -3.38 -13.81 -35.86
C GLY A 401 -2.07 -14.60 -36.05
N ALA A 402 -0.93 -13.95 -35.92
CA ALA A 402 0.38 -14.61 -36.07
C ALA A 402 0.58 -15.77 -35.07
N ALA A 403 0.14 -15.60 -33.81
CA ALA A 403 0.24 -16.65 -32.81
C ALA A 403 -0.69 -17.84 -33.13
N VAL A 404 -1.91 -17.58 -33.59
CA VAL A 404 -2.90 -18.62 -33.92
C VAL A 404 -2.50 -19.40 -35.19
N GLU A 405 -1.87 -18.75 -36.17
CA GLU A 405 -1.39 -19.39 -37.42
C GLU A 405 -0.36 -20.51 -37.17
N LEU A 406 0.32 -20.51 -36.02
CA LEU A 406 1.25 -21.56 -35.62
C LEU A 406 0.57 -22.90 -35.28
N ALA A 407 -0.74 -22.95 -35.10
CA ALA A 407 -1.46 -24.09 -34.53
C ALA A 407 -1.21 -25.43 -35.28
N LEU A 408 -0.98 -25.38 -36.58
CA LEU A 408 -0.72 -26.56 -37.41
C LEU A 408 0.68 -26.56 -38.05
N ALA A 409 1.52 -25.58 -37.73
CA ALA A 409 2.81 -25.36 -38.41
C ALA A 409 4.01 -25.22 -37.49
N SER A 410 3.86 -25.50 -36.18
CA SER A 410 4.92 -25.31 -35.20
C SER A 410 5.39 -26.65 -34.60
N TYR A 411 5.67 -26.68 -33.31
CA TYR A 411 6.25 -27.82 -32.60
C TYR A 411 5.19 -28.94 -32.34
N PRO A 412 5.62 -30.20 -32.13
CA PRO A 412 4.71 -31.29 -31.79
C PRO A 412 4.07 -31.06 -30.41
N GLY A 413 2.73 -31.22 -30.34
CA GLY A 413 1.94 -30.91 -29.14
C GLY A 413 1.63 -29.44 -28.96
N PHE A 414 1.65 -28.64 -30.04
CA PHE A 414 1.37 -27.22 -29.95
C PHE A 414 -0.01 -26.95 -29.33
N HIS A 415 0.00 -26.17 -28.26
CA HIS A 415 -1.21 -25.54 -27.72
C HIS A 415 -0.86 -24.28 -26.92
N MET A 416 -1.87 -23.51 -26.60
CA MET A 416 -1.81 -22.28 -25.80
C MET A 416 -2.75 -22.42 -24.62
N THR A 417 -2.47 -21.72 -23.52
CA THR A 417 -3.35 -21.71 -22.33
C THR A 417 -4.73 -21.10 -22.66
N ALA A 418 -4.74 -20.11 -23.54
CA ALA A 418 -5.93 -19.49 -24.12
C ALA A 418 -5.56 -18.79 -25.43
N PRO A 419 -6.50 -18.58 -26.36
CA PRO A 419 -6.27 -17.72 -27.52
C PRO A 419 -5.84 -16.32 -27.08
N PRO A 420 -4.90 -15.64 -27.77
CA PRO A 420 -4.54 -14.27 -27.47
C PRO A 420 -5.76 -13.36 -27.56
N GLY A 421 -5.86 -12.41 -26.65
CA GLY A 421 -6.95 -11.45 -26.60
C GLY A 421 -6.80 -10.30 -27.60
N GLU A 422 -7.62 -9.27 -27.40
CA GLU A 422 -7.49 -7.99 -28.10
C GLU A 422 -6.42 -7.12 -27.43
N ALA A 423 -5.91 -6.12 -28.17
CA ALA A 423 -5.03 -5.11 -27.62
C ALA A 423 -5.72 -4.34 -26.48
N GLN A 424 -5.14 -4.36 -25.32
CA GLN A 424 -5.64 -3.61 -24.16
C GLN A 424 -4.77 -2.37 -23.93
N PRO A 425 -5.37 -1.18 -23.75
CA PRO A 425 -4.62 -0.01 -23.37
C PRO A 425 -4.02 -0.20 -21.98
N TYR A 426 -2.75 0.17 -21.80
CA TYR A 426 -2.10 0.16 -20.48
C TYR A 426 -1.66 1.56 -20.08
N GLY A 427 -1.54 1.78 -18.77
CA GLY A 427 -1.07 3.03 -18.20
C GLY A 427 0.40 3.00 -17.86
N VAL A 428 0.96 4.20 -17.78
CA VAL A 428 2.29 4.44 -17.23
C VAL A 428 2.11 5.37 -16.03
N PHE A 429 2.67 4.96 -14.90
CA PHE A 429 2.74 5.78 -13.70
C PHE A 429 4.11 6.45 -13.61
N THR A 430 4.12 7.74 -13.26
CA THR A 430 5.33 8.49 -12.94
C THR A 430 5.10 9.28 -11.66
N ALA A 431 6.03 9.20 -10.72
CA ALA A 431 6.02 10.06 -9.55
C ALA A 431 6.62 11.42 -9.90
N GLY A 432 5.82 12.47 -9.73
CA GLY A 432 6.28 13.86 -9.74
C GLY A 432 6.40 14.41 -8.33
N TYR A 433 7.02 15.58 -8.20
CA TYR A 433 7.11 16.33 -6.96
C TYR A 433 6.81 17.79 -7.25
N LEU A 434 5.95 18.40 -6.43
CA LEU A 434 5.56 19.80 -6.58
C LEU A 434 5.73 20.52 -5.24
N ASP A 435 6.21 21.76 -5.27
CA ASP A 435 6.24 22.61 -4.08
C ASP A 435 4.83 22.68 -3.47
N ARG A 436 4.70 22.37 -2.19
CA ARG A 436 3.41 22.28 -1.50
C ARG A 436 2.65 23.59 -1.51
N ALA A 437 3.34 24.74 -1.52
CA ALA A 437 2.72 26.05 -1.63
C ALA A 437 1.93 26.27 -2.93
N GLN A 438 2.14 25.40 -3.94
CA GLN A 438 1.41 25.41 -5.21
C GLN A 438 0.14 24.54 -5.18
N VAL A 439 -0.12 23.82 -4.07
CA VAL A 439 -1.25 22.91 -3.91
C VAL A 439 -2.13 23.38 -2.77
N ARG A 440 -3.37 23.78 -3.07
CA ARG A 440 -4.32 24.22 -2.07
C ARG A 440 -5.21 23.06 -1.66
N GLN A 441 -5.11 22.62 -0.42
CA GLN A 441 -6.02 21.63 0.16
C GLN A 441 -7.25 22.32 0.73
N ILE A 442 -8.45 21.89 0.29
CA ILE A 442 -9.73 22.47 0.70
C ILE A 442 -10.58 21.40 1.36
N ALA A 443 -11.04 21.66 2.56
CA ALA A 443 -12.08 20.89 3.23
C ALA A 443 -13.44 21.58 3.02
N VAL A 444 -14.41 20.85 2.49
CA VAL A 444 -15.81 21.28 2.43
C VAL A 444 -16.54 20.61 3.58
N LEU A 445 -16.93 21.45 4.55
CA LEU A 445 -17.57 21.01 5.78
C LEU A 445 -19.02 20.56 5.54
N PRO A 446 -19.64 19.79 6.44
CA PRO A 446 -21.02 19.33 6.28
C PRO A 446 -22.06 20.44 6.05
N ALA A 447 -21.82 21.64 6.57
CA ALA A 447 -22.69 22.80 6.34
C ALA A 447 -22.50 23.48 4.97
N GLY A 448 -21.55 22.97 4.14
CA GLY A 448 -21.23 23.51 2.82
C GLY A 448 -20.16 24.62 2.84
N GLU A 449 -19.64 24.99 3.99
CA GLU A 449 -18.52 25.92 4.11
C GLU A 449 -17.23 25.30 3.60
N SER A 450 -16.44 26.06 2.82
CA SER A 450 -15.12 25.66 2.33
C SER A 450 -14.04 26.30 3.20
N VAL A 451 -13.17 25.48 3.75
CA VAL A 451 -12.06 25.90 4.60
C VAL A 451 -10.74 25.48 3.94
N GLU A 452 -9.84 26.42 3.76
CA GLU A 452 -8.48 26.12 3.30
C GLU A 452 -7.68 25.53 4.46
N VAL A 453 -7.08 24.36 4.22
CA VAL A 453 -6.25 23.67 5.22
C VAL A 453 -4.91 24.40 5.33
N PRO A 454 -4.46 24.76 6.54
CA PRO A 454 -3.20 25.46 6.74
C PRO A 454 -2.00 24.58 6.37
N ASP A 455 -0.94 25.21 5.89
CA ASP A 455 0.33 24.54 5.62
C ASP A 455 1.01 24.06 6.91
N VAL A 456 1.61 22.88 6.85
CA VAL A 456 2.43 22.33 7.94
C VAL A 456 3.86 22.87 7.87
N ALA A 457 4.58 22.86 8.99
CA ALA A 457 5.99 23.20 9.01
C ALA A 457 6.81 22.17 8.18
N THR A 458 7.76 22.68 7.40
CA THR A 458 8.54 21.86 6.48
C THR A 458 10.04 21.91 6.76
N THR A 459 10.74 20.84 6.37
CA THR A 459 12.21 20.79 6.35
C THR A 459 12.72 20.06 5.11
N VAL A 460 13.85 20.50 4.59
CA VAL A 460 14.54 19.76 3.53
C VAL A 460 15.16 18.53 4.17
N LEU A 461 14.69 17.34 3.77
CA LEU A 461 15.25 16.09 4.27
C LEU A 461 16.70 15.99 3.78
N ALA A 462 17.66 16.01 4.70
CA ALA A 462 19.04 15.71 4.36
C ALA A 462 19.09 14.29 3.75
N SER A 463 19.85 14.13 2.66
CA SER A 463 20.16 12.79 2.13
C SER A 463 20.66 11.93 3.28
N ALA A 464 20.15 10.69 3.37
CA ALA A 464 20.36 9.80 4.51
C ALA A 464 21.85 9.64 4.86
N GLY A 465 22.34 10.52 5.74
CA GLY A 465 23.56 10.27 6.48
C GLY A 465 23.29 9.21 7.56
N PRO A 466 24.32 8.54 8.08
CA PRO A 466 24.14 7.58 9.15
C PRO A 466 23.38 8.26 10.30
N ALA A 467 22.38 7.56 10.83
CA ALA A 467 21.48 8.05 11.85
C ALA A 467 22.28 8.68 13.01
N ALA A 468 22.10 9.98 13.23
CA ALA A 468 22.56 10.62 14.46
C ALA A 468 21.66 10.08 15.59
N THR A 469 22.27 9.38 16.53
CA THR A 469 21.73 8.94 17.83
C THR A 469 20.20 8.90 17.93
N GLY A 470 19.60 7.84 17.36
CA GLY A 470 18.20 7.47 17.62
C GLY A 470 18.01 6.97 19.06
N PRO A 471 16.75 6.77 19.49
CA PRO A 471 16.46 6.14 20.77
C PRO A 471 17.19 4.79 20.88
N ALA A 472 17.55 4.41 22.10
CA ALA A 472 18.34 3.21 22.34
C ALA A 472 17.74 2.00 21.61
N ILE A 473 18.52 1.42 20.71
CA ILE A 473 18.21 0.14 20.07
C ILE A 473 17.89 -0.84 21.20
N PRO A 474 16.75 -1.58 21.14
CA PRO A 474 16.46 -2.60 22.14
C PRO A 474 17.70 -3.47 22.33
N ALA A 475 18.07 -3.76 23.57
CA ALA A 475 19.34 -4.44 23.90
C ALA A 475 19.50 -5.77 23.11
N GLU A 476 18.39 -6.39 22.74
CA GLU A 476 18.32 -7.59 21.91
C GLU A 476 18.73 -7.38 20.44
N PHE A 477 18.67 -6.13 19.94
CA PHE A 477 19.07 -5.75 18.57
C PHE A 477 20.25 -4.77 18.54
N ALA A 478 20.89 -4.52 19.67
CA ALA A 478 21.97 -3.55 19.83
C ALA A 478 23.14 -3.87 18.88
N GLY A 479 23.16 -3.19 17.76
CA GLY A 479 24.23 -3.13 16.75
C GLY A 479 24.44 -4.42 15.94
N PRO A 480 24.90 -4.31 14.68
CA PRO A 480 25.55 -5.43 14.02
C PRO A 480 26.95 -5.57 14.67
N GLY A 481 27.04 -6.26 15.79
CA GLY A 481 28.29 -6.90 16.11
C GLY A 481 28.67 -7.72 14.89
N GLU A 482 29.92 -7.66 14.45
CA GLU A 482 30.37 -8.64 13.46
C GLU A 482 29.93 -10.01 13.95
N TRP A 483 29.25 -10.78 13.09
CA TRP A 483 28.90 -12.15 13.45
C TRP A 483 30.22 -12.91 13.69
N ALA A 484 30.61 -12.99 14.94
CA ALA A 484 31.84 -13.66 15.39
C ALA A 484 31.66 -15.18 15.55
N GLY A 485 30.49 -15.72 15.16
CA GLY A 485 30.19 -17.14 15.32
C GLY A 485 30.97 -18.01 14.37
N SER A 486 31.98 -18.70 14.89
CA SER A 486 32.64 -19.84 14.27
C SER A 486 31.92 -21.11 14.72
N GLY A 487 31.06 -21.66 13.92
CA GLY A 487 30.31 -22.88 14.22
C GLY A 487 29.95 -23.63 12.94
N PRO A 488 29.42 -24.87 13.05
CA PRO A 488 28.94 -25.58 11.89
C PRO A 488 27.83 -24.78 11.18
N VAL A 489 27.85 -24.82 9.86
CA VAL A 489 26.84 -24.20 9.00
C VAL A 489 26.06 -25.29 8.25
N ARG A 490 24.81 -25.00 7.95
CA ARG A 490 23.97 -25.84 7.11
C ARG A 490 23.40 -25.03 5.96
N ARG A 491 23.46 -25.59 4.76
CA ARG A 491 22.91 -24.96 3.57
C ARG A 491 21.39 -25.14 3.53
N VAL A 492 20.67 -24.07 3.81
CA VAL A 492 19.21 -24.04 3.89
C VAL A 492 18.66 -22.76 3.23
N PRO A 493 17.35 -22.72 2.87
CA PRO A 493 16.73 -21.49 2.40
C PRO A 493 16.84 -20.37 3.44
N LEU A 494 17.03 -19.12 2.98
CA LEU A 494 17.03 -17.92 3.84
C LEU A 494 15.76 -17.86 4.72
N GLY A 495 14.62 -18.30 4.17
CA GLY A 495 13.34 -18.34 4.87
C GLY A 495 13.30 -19.17 6.14
N ALA A 496 14.32 -20.03 6.39
CA ALA A 496 14.45 -20.75 7.67
C ALA A 496 14.71 -19.79 8.86
N VAL A 497 15.37 -18.66 8.64
CA VAL A 497 15.77 -17.70 9.69
C VAL A 497 15.28 -16.28 9.45
N ALA A 498 14.65 -15.99 8.31
CA ALA A 498 14.20 -14.65 7.97
C ALA A 498 12.83 -14.65 7.29
N GLY A 499 12.02 -13.65 7.62
CA GLY A 499 10.85 -13.24 6.85
C GLY A 499 11.23 -12.22 5.80
N ALA A 500 10.43 -12.08 4.74
CA ALA A 500 10.56 -10.99 3.79
C ALA A 500 9.19 -10.49 3.31
N ARG A 501 9.16 -9.22 2.96
CA ARG A 501 8.03 -8.55 2.32
C ARG A 501 8.55 -7.68 1.19
N SER A 502 7.92 -7.74 0.03
CA SER A 502 8.32 -6.92 -1.11
C SER A 502 7.10 -6.32 -1.81
N GLY A 503 7.34 -5.25 -2.53
CA GLY A 503 6.32 -4.54 -3.29
C GLY A 503 6.92 -3.52 -4.25
N ASP A 504 6.06 -2.89 -5.02
CA ASP A 504 6.41 -1.82 -5.94
C ASP A 504 6.56 -0.48 -5.22
N LYS A 505 7.36 0.38 -5.81
CA LYS A 505 7.52 1.79 -5.48
C LYS A 505 7.62 2.57 -6.79
N GLY A 506 6.52 2.63 -7.53
CA GLY A 506 6.54 3.13 -8.91
C GLY A 506 7.30 2.21 -9.86
N GLY A 507 8.42 2.69 -10.44
CA GLY A 507 9.30 1.87 -11.29
C GLY A 507 10.31 1.02 -10.52
N ASP A 508 10.41 1.18 -9.20
CA ASP A 508 11.36 0.52 -8.31
C ASP A 508 10.69 -0.61 -7.52
N ALA A 509 11.49 -1.46 -6.91
CA ALA A 509 11.02 -2.48 -5.97
C ALA A 509 11.64 -2.29 -4.59
N ASN A 510 10.83 -2.49 -3.55
CA ASN A 510 11.26 -2.56 -2.16
C ASN A 510 11.27 -4.01 -1.69
N ILE A 511 12.27 -4.39 -0.90
CA ILE A 511 12.35 -5.69 -0.21
C ILE A 511 12.77 -5.45 1.23
N GLY A 512 11.85 -5.59 2.16
CA GLY A 512 12.13 -5.66 3.59
C GLY A 512 12.37 -7.11 4.02
N VAL A 513 13.48 -7.34 4.72
CA VAL A 513 13.86 -8.67 5.22
C VAL A 513 14.14 -8.54 6.72
N TRP A 514 13.42 -9.29 7.55
CA TRP A 514 13.59 -9.25 9.00
C TRP A 514 14.02 -10.59 9.57
N ALA A 515 14.82 -10.54 10.62
CA ALA A 515 15.24 -11.74 11.35
C ALA A 515 14.04 -12.37 12.07
N ARG A 516 13.92 -13.70 12.00
CA ARG A 516 12.86 -14.45 12.68
C ARG A 516 12.92 -14.33 14.20
N ASN A 517 14.13 -14.14 14.72
CA ASN A 517 14.39 -13.89 16.15
C ASN A 517 15.61 -13.00 16.31
N ALA A 518 15.78 -12.43 17.50
CA ALA A 518 16.87 -11.50 17.80
C ALA A 518 18.27 -12.10 17.59
N ALA A 519 18.47 -13.39 17.83
CA ALA A 519 19.75 -14.06 17.64
C ALA A 519 20.20 -14.13 16.17
N ALA A 520 19.25 -14.15 15.23
CA ALA A 520 19.53 -14.18 13.80
C ALA A 520 19.89 -12.78 13.23
N TRP A 521 19.56 -11.70 13.92
CA TRP A 521 19.76 -10.34 13.42
C TRP A 521 21.22 -10.00 13.07
N PRO A 522 22.23 -10.21 13.96
CA PRO A 522 23.63 -9.90 13.63
C PRO A 522 24.12 -10.64 12.39
N TRP A 523 23.74 -11.92 12.23
CA TRP A 523 24.08 -12.72 11.07
C TRP A 523 23.38 -12.17 9.81
N LEU A 524 22.08 -11.88 9.87
CA LEU A 524 21.33 -11.34 8.75
C LEU A 524 21.91 -9.99 8.28
N ALA A 525 22.17 -9.10 9.23
CA ALA A 525 22.73 -7.78 8.96
C ALA A 525 24.13 -7.83 8.34
N SER A 526 24.98 -8.77 8.76
CA SER A 526 26.32 -8.92 8.20
C SER A 526 26.35 -9.69 6.86
N THR A 527 25.47 -10.67 6.70
CA THR A 527 25.46 -11.58 5.54
C THR A 527 24.72 -10.99 4.36
N LEU A 528 23.53 -10.40 4.58
CA LEU A 528 22.67 -9.90 3.50
C LEU A 528 23.10 -8.49 3.05
N THR A 529 24.27 -8.43 2.39
CA THR A 529 24.80 -7.21 1.76
C THR A 529 24.20 -6.97 0.38
N VAL A 530 24.45 -5.81 -0.23
CA VAL A 530 24.06 -5.53 -1.63
C VAL A 530 24.69 -6.57 -2.59
N GLY A 531 25.96 -6.90 -2.38
CA GLY A 531 26.65 -7.95 -3.18
C GLY A 531 25.95 -9.30 -3.06
N LYS A 532 25.59 -9.69 -1.82
CA LYS A 532 24.88 -10.95 -1.57
C LYS A 532 23.46 -10.93 -2.16
N LEU A 533 22.74 -9.82 -2.08
CA LEU A 533 21.43 -9.69 -2.71
C LEU A 533 21.52 -9.92 -4.23
N ARG A 534 22.51 -9.29 -4.91
CA ARG A 534 22.71 -9.45 -6.36
C ARG A 534 23.11 -10.87 -6.76
N GLU A 535 23.85 -11.58 -5.91
CA GLU A 535 24.16 -13.01 -6.09
C GLU A 535 22.89 -13.88 -6.00
N LEU A 536 22.02 -13.59 -5.03
CA LEU A 536 20.78 -14.35 -4.78
C LEU A 536 19.66 -13.99 -5.77
N LEU A 537 19.61 -12.75 -6.24
CA LEU A 537 18.65 -12.23 -7.21
C LEU A 537 19.40 -11.69 -8.45
N PRO A 538 19.73 -12.53 -9.43
CA PRO A 538 20.48 -12.11 -10.62
C PRO A 538 19.84 -10.98 -11.42
N GLU A 539 18.52 -10.83 -11.37
CA GLU A 539 17.81 -9.71 -12.03
C GLU A 539 18.22 -8.32 -11.48
N ALA A 540 18.67 -8.27 -10.23
CA ALA A 540 19.17 -7.04 -9.62
C ALA A 540 20.65 -6.75 -9.92
N ALA A 541 21.36 -7.65 -10.62
CA ALA A 541 22.83 -7.56 -10.78
C ALA A 541 23.30 -6.27 -11.47
N GLY A 542 22.55 -5.79 -12.47
CA GLY A 542 22.87 -4.59 -13.24
C GLY A 542 22.18 -3.32 -12.77
N LEU A 543 21.36 -3.40 -11.70
CA LEU A 543 20.55 -2.28 -11.24
C LEU A 543 21.18 -1.58 -10.03
N PRO A 544 20.93 -0.26 -9.83
CA PRO A 544 21.25 0.41 -8.58
C PRO A 544 20.45 -0.22 -7.43
N VAL A 545 21.14 -0.50 -6.33
CA VAL A 545 20.52 -1.06 -5.11
C VAL A 545 20.99 -0.27 -3.90
N THR A 546 20.04 0.28 -3.18
CA THR A 546 20.27 0.92 -1.88
C THR A 546 19.86 -0.03 -0.76
N ARG A 547 20.65 -0.04 0.33
CA ARG A 547 20.43 -0.89 1.50
C ARG A 547 20.35 -0.05 2.75
N HIS A 548 19.31 -0.27 3.56
CA HIS A 548 19.12 0.38 4.85
C HIS A 548 19.03 -0.67 5.95
N LEU A 549 19.68 -0.39 7.08
CA LEU A 549 19.52 -1.17 8.30
C LEU A 549 18.46 -0.54 9.19
N LEU A 550 17.58 -1.36 9.72
CA LEU A 550 16.56 -1.01 10.72
C LEU A 550 16.72 -1.93 11.94
N PRO A 551 17.75 -1.68 12.77
CA PRO A 551 18.07 -2.56 13.90
C PRO A 551 16.93 -2.68 14.90
N ASN A 552 16.16 -1.60 15.09
CA ASN A 552 14.98 -1.56 15.96
C ASN A 552 13.88 -2.56 15.54
N LEU A 553 13.82 -2.92 14.24
CA LEU A 553 12.92 -3.93 13.69
C LEU A 553 13.63 -5.27 13.40
N GLY A 554 14.94 -5.37 13.71
CA GLY A 554 15.76 -6.52 13.31
C GLY A 554 15.75 -6.75 11.80
N ALA A 555 15.76 -5.68 11.00
CA ALA A 555 15.45 -5.77 9.58
C ALA A 555 16.47 -5.04 8.68
N VAL A 556 16.56 -5.54 7.45
CA VAL A 556 17.28 -4.91 6.33
C VAL A 556 16.26 -4.55 5.26
N ASN A 557 16.27 -3.31 4.79
CA ASN A 557 15.43 -2.88 3.67
C ASN A 557 16.29 -2.60 2.44
N PHE A 558 15.90 -3.13 1.29
CA PHE A 558 16.51 -2.87 0.00
C PHE A 558 15.54 -2.11 -0.90
N VAL A 559 16.08 -1.18 -1.68
CA VAL A 559 15.40 -0.56 -2.82
C VAL A 559 16.20 -0.91 -4.07
N ILE A 560 15.53 -1.51 -5.06
CA ILE A 560 16.11 -1.90 -6.34
C ILE A 560 15.50 -0.96 -7.39
N GLU A 561 16.31 0.02 -7.83
CA GLU A 561 15.85 1.04 -8.77
C GLU A 561 15.65 0.45 -10.17
N GLY A 562 14.51 0.78 -10.79
CA GLY A 562 14.20 0.40 -12.17
C GLY A 562 13.82 -1.07 -12.38
N LEU A 563 13.66 -1.90 -11.33
CA LEU A 563 13.29 -3.32 -11.49
C LEU A 563 11.94 -3.48 -12.22
N LEU A 564 11.02 -2.56 -12.04
CA LEU A 564 9.67 -2.57 -12.64
C LEU A 564 9.55 -1.62 -13.85
N GLY A 565 10.63 -0.94 -14.23
CA GLY A 565 10.67 -0.05 -15.40
C GLY A 565 9.66 1.09 -15.31
N GLN A 566 8.66 1.11 -16.19
CA GLN A 566 7.62 2.14 -16.25
C GLN A 566 6.44 1.91 -15.28
N GLY A 567 6.64 1.11 -14.25
CA GLY A 567 5.63 0.82 -13.24
C GLY A 567 4.74 -0.38 -13.55
N VAL A 568 3.89 -0.72 -12.60
CA VAL A 568 3.09 -1.96 -12.52
C VAL A 568 2.29 -2.27 -13.79
N ALA A 569 1.53 -1.29 -14.30
CA ALA A 569 0.65 -1.51 -15.45
C ALA A 569 1.41 -1.70 -16.76
N ALA A 570 2.61 -1.14 -16.86
CA ALA A 570 3.48 -1.23 -18.03
C ALA A 570 4.42 -2.43 -18.00
N ALA A 571 4.73 -2.98 -16.83
CA ALA A 571 5.69 -4.05 -16.69
C ALA A 571 5.24 -5.34 -17.41
N ALA A 572 6.10 -5.92 -18.22
CA ALA A 572 5.88 -7.24 -18.82
C ALA A 572 6.36 -8.39 -17.93
N ARG A 573 7.06 -8.08 -16.86
CA ARG A 573 7.58 -9.02 -15.88
C ARG A 573 6.51 -9.99 -15.37
N PHE A 574 6.88 -11.24 -15.06
CA PHE A 574 5.98 -12.26 -14.49
C PHE A 574 5.31 -11.78 -13.18
N ASP A 575 6.08 -11.09 -12.33
CA ASP A 575 5.61 -10.41 -11.12
C ASP A 575 5.70 -8.87 -11.31
N PRO A 576 4.68 -8.23 -11.90
CA PRO A 576 4.74 -6.82 -12.26
C PRO A 576 4.73 -5.86 -11.06
N GLN A 577 4.38 -6.37 -9.88
CA GLN A 577 4.32 -5.59 -8.62
C GLN A 577 5.46 -5.93 -7.66
N ALA A 578 6.42 -6.76 -8.05
CA ALA A 578 7.48 -7.26 -7.15
C ALA A 578 6.95 -7.90 -5.84
N LYS A 579 5.71 -8.39 -5.83
CA LYS A 579 5.08 -8.99 -4.63
C LYS A 579 5.74 -10.30 -4.22
N ALA A 580 6.26 -11.07 -5.18
CA ALA A 580 6.88 -12.37 -4.96
C ALA A 580 8.41 -12.31 -4.83
N VAL A 581 9.06 -11.17 -5.08
CA VAL A 581 10.53 -11.04 -5.04
C VAL A 581 11.08 -11.38 -3.66
N GLY A 582 10.38 -10.98 -2.59
CA GLY A 582 10.74 -11.34 -1.21
C GLY A 582 10.66 -12.85 -0.95
N GLU A 583 9.63 -13.52 -1.45
CA GLU A 583 9.49 -14.97 -1.33
C GLU A 583 10.52 -15.71 -2.19
N TRP A 584 10.83 -15.21 -3.39
CA TRP A 584 11.93 -15.73 -4.17
C TRP A 584 13.26 -15.60 -3.43
N LEU A 585 13.55 -14.44 -2.83
CA LEU A 585 14.75 -14.26 -2.00
C LEU A 585 14.78 -15.25 -0.82
N ARG A 586 13.66 -15.45 -0.13
CA ARG A 586 13.54 -16.42 0.97
C ARG A 586 13.80 -17.86 0.55
N SER A 587 13.47 -18.21 -0.68
CA SER A 587 13.71 -19.57 -1.21
C SER A 587 15.18 -19.84 -1.56
N ARG A 588 16.02 -18.79 -1.62
CA ARG A 588 17.44 -18.94 -1.97
C ARG A 588 18.25 -19.54 -0.82
N TYR A 589 19.11 -20.50 -1.16
CA TYR A 589 19.92 -21.24 -0.19
C TYR A 589 21.18 -20.48 0.20
N LEU A 590 21.45 -20.44 1.49
CA LEU A 590 22.62 -19.84 2.13
C LEU A 590 23.20 -20.80 3.16
N ASP A 591 24.49 -20.62 3.49
CA ASP A 591 25.14 -21.31 4.60
C ASP A 591 24.76 -20.59 5.90
N VAL A 592 23.80 -21.15 6.63
CA VAL A 592 23.24 -20.60 7.86
C VAL A 592 23.88 -21.32 9.05
N PRO A 593 24.36 -20.58 10.08
CA PRO A 593 24.87 -21.17 11.31
C PRO A 593 23.84 -22.08 11.99
N GLU A 594 24.21 -23.31 12.30
CA GLU A 594 23.26 -24.27 12.90
C GLU A 594 22.67 -23.80 14.22
N ALA A 595 23.40 -23.00 14.99
CA ALA A 595 22.91 -22.38 16.22
C ALA A 595 21.65 -21.51 15.99
N LEU A 596 21.47 -20.91 14.79
CA LEU A 596 20.31 -20.09 14.44
C LEU A 596 19.12 -20.92 13.99
N LEU A 597 19.33 -22.20 13.68
CA LEU A 597 18.29 -23.14 13.27
C LEU A 597 17.67 -23.89 14.45
N ALA A 598 18.25 -23.79 15.65
CA ALA A 598 17.73 -24.36 16.88
C ALA A 598 16.43 -23.63 17.28
N GLY A 599 15.31 -24.36 17.30
CA GLY A 599 13.96 -23.81 17.56
C GLY A 599 13.06 -23.68 16.32
N VAL A 600 13.58 -23.92 15.12
CA VAL A 600 12.81 -23.94 13.85
C VAL A 600 12.17 -25.33 13.60
N GLN A 601 12.10 -26.19 14.62
CA GLN A 601 11.49 -27.52 14.48
C GLN A 601 9.97 -27.41 14.49
N GLY A 602 9.37 -27.63 13.32
CA GLY A 602 7.95 -27.91 13.18
C GLY A 602 7.25 -27.27 11.98
N SER A 603 7.70 -27.53 10.75
CA SER A 603 6.84 -27.67 9.56
C SER A 603 7.73 -27.84 8.30
N SER A 604 8.20 -29.03 8.07
CA SER A 604 8.55 -29.48 6.73
C SER A 604 8.01 -30.90 6.58
N PRO A 605 6.95 -31.12 5.79
CA PRO A 605 6.75 -32.42 5.18
C PRO A 605 7.94 -32.61 4.23
N GLY A 606 8.63 -33.74 4.38
CA GLY A 606 9.84 -34.05 3.65
C GLY A 606 9.70 -33.85 2.15
N ILE A 607 10.58 -33.02 1.62
CA ILE A 607 11.03 -33.15 0.24
C ILE A 607 12.32 -33.96 0.34
N THR A 608 12.20 -35.23 0.12
CA THR A 608 13.35 -36.11 -0.21
C THR A 608 13.81 -35.73 -1.61
N PRO A 609 15.14 -35.74 -1.91
CA PRO A 609 15.76 -35.26 -3.14
C PRO A 609 15.27 -35.99 -4.40
#